data_8910976584c793ddd6bed8f0f6e7be38
#
_entry.id   8910976584c793ddd6bed8f0f6e7be38
#
_cell.length_a   1.000
_cell.length_b   1.000
_cell.length_c   1.000
_cell.angle_alpha   90.00
_cell.angle_beta   90.00
_cell.angle_gamma   90.00
#
_symmetry.space_group_name_H-M   'P 1'
#
loop_
_entity.id
_entity.type
_entity.pdbx_description
1 polymer ?
#
loop_
_entity_poly.entity_id
_entity_poly.type
_entity_poly.pdbx_seq_one_letter_code
_entity_poly.pdbx_strand_id
1 'polypeptide(L)'
;MKKKFVCTVCGFVYEGETPPERCPQCKQPSDKFKELVDDGALSFVTKHVLGVAKDSDAEMIKDLNAHFMAEATEVGMYLAMSRQADREGYPEVAEAFKRYAFEEAEHCAKFAELLGEVVWDTKTNLEKRMMAESGACADKMRIAKRAKEMNWDAIHDTVHEMAKDEARHGQGFEGLFNRYFKK
;
A
#
# COMPACT_ATOMS: atom_id res chain seq x y z
N MET A 1 -29.42 25.70 -21.88
CA MET A 1 -29.09 24.37 -22.52
C MET A 1 -28.97 23.34 -21.40
N LYS A 2 -29.55 22.17 -21.61
CA LYS A 2 -29.37 21.07 -20.64
C LYS A 2 -27.91 20.61 -20.66
N LYS A 3 -27.33 20.51 -19.47
CA LYS A 3 -26.00 20.00 -19.21
C LYS A 3 -26.06 18.62 -18.57
N LYS A 4 -25.00 17.83 -18.66
CA LYS A 4 -24.89 16.58 -17.95
C LYS A 4 -24.02 16.77 -16.71
N PHE A 5 -24.48 16.27 -15.58
CA PHE A 5 -23.77 16.28 -14.31
C PHE A 5 -23.62 14.86 -13.80
N VAL A 6 -22.45 14.50 -13.33
CA VAL A 6 -22.19 13.18 -12.75
C VAL A 6 -21.94 13.30 -11.25
N CYS A 7 -22.60 12.45 -10.47
CA CYS A 7 -22.34 12.31 -9.06
C CYS A 7 -20.98 11.62 -8.83
N THR A 8 -20.03 12.29 -8.19
CA THR A 8 -18.69 11.77 -7.93
C THR A 8 -18.64 10.64 -6.90
N VAL A 9 -19.76 10.39 -6.20
CA VAL A 9 -19.87 9.33 -5.18
C VAL A 9 -20.38 8.02 -5.77
N CYS A 10 -21.42 8.07 -6.62
CA CYS A 10 -22.08 6.86 -7.13
C CYS A 10 -22.11 6.74 -8.66
N GLY A 11 -21.57 7.72 -9.40
CA GLY A 11 -21.55 7.71 -10.86
C GLY A 11 -22.89 8.04 -11.55
N PHE A 12 -23.96 8.35 -10.80
CA PHE A 12 -25.25 8.70 -11.38
C PHE A 12 -25.14 9.96 -12.25
N VAL A 13 -25.63 9.88 -13.49
CA VAL A 13 -25.65 11.01 -14.43
C VAL A 13 -27.02 11.67 -14.44
N TYR A 14 -27.04 12.98 -14.23
CA TYR A 14 -28.23 13.83 -14.24
C TYR A 14 -28.16 14.83 -15.39
N GLU A 15 -29.26 15.03 -16.10
CA GLU A 15 -29.40 16.04 -17.17
C GLU A 15 -30.30 17.19 -16.70
N GLY A 16 -29.75 18.40 -16.66
CA GLY A 16 -30.45 19.58 -16.22
C GLY A 16 -29.67 20.86 -16.51
N GLU A 17 -30.22 22.01 -16.14
CA GLU A 17 -29.49 23.29 -16.23
C GLU A 17 -28.50 23.47 -15.09
N THR A 18 -28.80 22.90 -13.93
CA THR A 18 -27.96 22.84 -12.72
C THR A 18 -28.01 21.43 -12.13
N PRO A 19 -27.03 21.04 -11.31
CA PRO A 19 -27.10 19.76 -10.63
C PRO A 19 -28.31 19.71 -9.66
N PRO A 20 -28.86 18.51 -9.37
CA PRO A 20 -29.97 18.37 -8.44
C PRO A 20 -29.50 18.68 -7.01
N GLU A 21 -30.40 19.19 -6.15
CA GLU A 21 -30.07 19.47 -4.73
C GLU A 21 -29.51 18.23 -4.01
N ARG A 22 -30.04 17.06 -4.36
CA ARG A 22 -29.58 15.77 -3.85
C ARG A 22 -29.55 14.73 -4.96
N CYS A 23 -28.55 13.88 -4.93
CA CYS A 23 -28.44 12.77 -5.87
C CYS A 23 -29.66 11.83 -5.72
N PRO A 24 -30.40 11.56 -6.79
CA PRO A 24 -31.56 10.66 -6.74
C PRO A 24 -31.20 9.26 -6.27
N GLN A 25 -29.96 8.79 -6.56
CA GLN A 25 -29.49 7.45 -6.25
C GLN A 25 -28.90 7.34 -4.83
N CYS A 26 -27.89 8.16 -4.50
CA CYS A 26 -27.14 8.01 -3.23
C CYS A 26 -27.43 9.11 -2.20
N LYS A 27 -28.36 10.05 -2.50
CA LYS A 27 -28.80 11.13 -1.62
C LYS A 27 -27.74 12.17 -1.25
N GLN A 28 -26.55 12.08 -1.80
CA GLN A 28 -25.48 13.06 -1.60
C GLN A 28 -25.87 14.45 -2.14
N PRO A 29 -25.38 15.53 -1.52
CA PRO A 29 -25.74 16.90 -1.90
C PRO A 29 -25.16 17.32 -3.26
N SER A 30 -25.65 18.44 -3.79
CA SER A 30 -25.31 18.95 -5.12
C SER A 30 -23.83 19.24 -5.34
N ASP A 31 -23.06 19.57 -4.29
CA ASP A 31 -21.62 19.81 -4.34
C ASP A 31 -20.81 18.56 -4.74
N LYS A 32 -21.45 17.38 -4.69
CA LYS A 32 -20.87 16.11 -5.17
C LYS A 32 -21.12 15.86 -6.66
N PHE A 33 -21.68 16.82 -7.38
CA PHE A 33 -21.83 16.71 -8.83
C PHE A 33 -20.75 17.50 -9.57
N LYS A 34 -20.25 16.94 -10.67
CA LYS A 34 -19.39 17.63 -11.64
C LYS A 34 -20.06 17.68 -13.00
N GLU A 35 -19.93 18.82 -13.67
CA GLU A 35 -20.40 18.96 -15.05
C GLU A 35 -19.54 18.06 -15.96
N LEU A 36 -20.21 17.25 -16.80
CA LEU A 36 -19.57 16.50 -17.86
C LEU A 36 -19.46 17.42 -19.08
N VAL A 37 -18.31 17.95 -19.32
CA VAL A 37 -18.00 18.74 -20.52
C VAL A 37 -17.58 17.76 -21.61
N ASP A 38 -18.36 17.69 -22.68
CA ASP A 38 -18.00 16.89 -23.85
C ASP A 38 -17.09 17.72 -24.77
N ASP A 39 -15.84 17.79 -24.38
CA ASP A 39 -14.77 18.43 -25.18
C ASP A 39 -14.04 17.43 -26.11
N GLY A 40 -14.60 16.22 -26.25
CA GLY A 40 -14.00 15.13 -27.01
C GLY A 40 -12.80 14.47 -26.32
N ALA A 41 -12.40 14.94 -25.12
CA ALA A 41 -11.40 14.28 -24.31
C ALA A 41 -12.06 13.23 -23.39
N LEU A 42 -11.35 12.13 -23.15
CA LEU A 42 -11.78 11.16 -22.14
C LEU A 42 -11.73 11.83 -20.76
N SER A 43 -12.90 11.95 -20.10
CA SER A 43 -12.98 12.45 -18.73
C SER A 43 -13.31 11.32 -17.75
N PHE A 44 -12.59 11.28 -16.64
CA PHE A 44 -12.81 10.32 -15.56
C PHE A 44 -13.43 11.04 -14.36
N VAL A 45 -14.48 10.45 -13.81
CA VAL A 45 -15.27 11.04 -12.71
C VAL A 45 -14.45 11.20 -11.45
N THR A 46 -13.58 10.25 -11.20
CA THR A 46 -12.69 10.23 -10.04
C THR A 46 -11.23 10.07 -10.49
N LYS A 47 -10.34 10.69 -9.74
CA LYS A 47 -8.90 10.44 -9.84
C LYS A 47 -8.46 9.71 -8.58
N HIS A 48 -7.57 8.75 -8.74
CA HIS A 48 -6.88 8.16 -7.60
C HIS A 48 -6.05 9.26 -6.90
N VAL A 49 -6.22 9.40 -5.59
CA VAL A 49 -5.50 10.39 -4.77
C VAL A 49 -4.95 9.67 -3.55
N LEU A 50 -3.64 9.75 -3.36
CA LEU A 50 -2.98 9.28 -2.15
C LEU A 50 -3.31 10.22 -0.97
N GLY A 51 -3.57 9.62 0.19
CA GLY A 51 -3.79 10.39 1.41
C GLY A 51 -5.17 11.01 1.53
N VAL A 52 -6.20 10.36 0.99
CA VAL A 52 -7.60 10.84 1.10
C VAL A 52 -8.05 10.99 2.56
N ALA A 53 -7.44 10.22 3.48
CA ALA A 53 -7.76 10.25 4.89
C ALA A 53 -7.11 11.42 5.66
N LYS A 54 -6.19 12.18 5.06
CA LYS A 54 -5.41 13.22 5.76
C LYS A 54 -6.25 14.30 6.44
N ASP A 55 -7.43 14.59 5.88
CA ASP A 55 -8.35 15.60 6.40
C ASP A 55 -9.43 15.01 7.32
N SER A 56 -9.34 13.73 7.68
CA SER A 56 -10.24 13.11 8.66
C SER A 56 -9.83 13.46 10.09
N ASP A 57 -10.71 13.13 11.05
CA ASP A 57 -10.41 13.39 12.47
C ASP A 57 -9.27 12.51 12.99
N ALA A 58 -8.73 12.88 14.15
CA ALA A 58 -7.57 12.21 14.74
C ALA A 58 -7.85 10.75 15.16
N GLU A 59 -9.09 10.42 15.51
CA GLU A 59 -9.50 9.07 15.88
C GLU A 59 -9.47 8.16 14.63
N MET A 60 -10.03 8.64 13.51
CA MET A 60 -9.98 7.93 12.23
C MET A 60 -8.54 7.68 11.78
N ILE A 61 -7.66 8.68 11.83
CA ILE A 61 -6.23 8.54 11.48
C ILE A 61 -5.56 7.49 12.38
N LYS A 62 -5.82 7.53 13.68
CA LYS A 62 -5.27 6.57 14.64
C LYS A 62 -5.72 5.15 14.32
N ASP A 63 -7.00 4.94 14.03
CA ASP A 63 -7.55 3.63 13.72
C ASP A 63 -7.00 3.07 12.40
N LEU A 64 -6.93 3.89 11.37
CA LEU A 64 -6.34 3.50 10.08
C LEU A 64 -4.86 3.09 10.23
N ASN A 65 -4.08 3.84 11.03
CA ASN A 65 -2.69 3.47 11.31
C ASN A 65 -2.58 2.18 12.12
N ALA A 66 -3.46 1.95 13.09
CA ALA A 66 -3.50 0.71 13.87
C ALA A 66 -3.78 -0.51 12.96
N HIS A 67 -4.75 -0.38 12.06
CA HIS A 67 -5.05 -1.43 11.08
C HIS A 67 -3.92 -1.62 10.07
N PHE A 68 -3.32 -0.56 9.54
CA PHE A 68 -2.13 -0.66 8.69
C PHE A 68 -1.02 -1.52 9.31
N MET A 69 -0.74 -1.31 10.60
CA MET A 69 0.26 -2.07 11.33
C MET A 69 -0.19 -3.51 11.65
N ALA A 70 -1.47 -3.71 11.93
CA ALA A 70 -2.03 -5.04 12.18
C ALA A 70 -1.93 -5.91 10.92
N GLU A 71 -2.43 -5.42 9.78
CA GLU A 71 -2.38 -6.12 8.49
C GLU A 71 -0.93 -6.44 8.06
N ALA A 72 -0.01 -5.48 8.20
CA ALA A 72 1.41 -5.71 7.92
C ALA A 72 2.02 -6.82 8.78
N THR A 73 1.59 -6.92 10.04
CA THR A 73 2.02 -7.98 10.97
C THR A 73 1.41 -9.33 10.58
N GLU A 74 0.14 -9.36 10.21
CA GLU A 74 -0.58 -10.59 9.82
C GLU A 74 0.00 -11.22 8.55
N VAL A 75 0.49 -10.43 7.59
CA VAL A 75 1.23 -10.95 6.42
C VAL A 75 2.38 -11.85 6.87
N GLY A 76 3.23 -11.36 7.77
CA GLY A 76 4.38 -12.14 8.28
C GLY A 76 3.95 -13.35 9.10
N MET A 77 2.97 -13.18 9.96
CA MET A 77 2.43 -14.24 10.82
C MET A 77 1.82 -15.37 9.99
N TYR A 78 0.96 -15.07 9.03
CA TYR A 78 0.29 -16.09 8.21
C TYR A 78 1.27 -16.83 7.31
N LEU A 79 2.28 -16.16 6.75
CA LEU A 79 3.35 -16.85 6.02
C LEU A 79 4.16 -17.80 6.92
N ALA A 80 4.41 -17.42 8.17
CA ALA A 80 5.08 -18.29 9.13
C ALA A 80 4.20 -19.47 9.54
N MET A 81 2.90 -19.23 9.79
CA MET A 81 1.89 -20.27 10.11
C MET A 81 1.70 -21.24 8.93
N SER A 82 1.70 -20.74 7.69
CA SER A 82 1.68 -21.57 6.48
C SER A 82 2.84 -22.57 6.46
N ARG A 83 4.08 -22.09 6.69
CA ARG A 83 5.26 -22.96 6.75
C ARG A 83 5.18 -23.97 7.88
N GLN A 84 4.59 -23.61 9.02
CA GLN A 84 4.41 -24.52 10.14
C GLN A 84 3.39 -25.60 9.82
N ALA A 85 2.24 -25.23 9.25
CA ALA A 85 1.20 -26.18 8.83
C ALA A 85 1.73 -27.18 7.79
N ASP A 86 2.57 -26.74 6.86
CA ASP A 86 3.22 -27.61 5.87
C ASP A 86 4.16 -28.64 6.53
N ARG A 87 4.99 -28.20 7.49
CA ARG A 87 5.88 -29.10 8.25
C ARG A 87 5.10 -30.13 9.08
N GLU A 88 3.91 -29.79 9.53
CA GLU A 88 3.03 -30.66 10.30
C GLU A 88 2.17 -31.59 9.42
N GLY A 89 2.22 -31.43 8.09
CA GLY A 89 1.50 -32.28 7.14
C GLY A 89 0.07 -31.83 6.87
N TYR A 90 -0.23 -30.53 7.05
CA TYR A 90 -1.53 -29.91 6.75
C TYR A 90 -1.49 -29.00 5.51
N PRO A 91 -1.30 -29.53 4.30
CA PRO A 91 -1.05 -28.68 3.11
C PRO A 91 -2.23 -27.77 2.77
N GLU A 92 -3.47 -28.19 3.00
CA GLU A 92 -4.66 -27.35 2.75
C GLU A 92 -4.69 -26.14 3.70
N VAL A 93 -4.30 -26.33 4.97
CA VAL A 93 -4.18 -25.25 5.96
C VAL A 93 -3.04 -24.31 5.58
N ALA A 94 -1.91 -24.88 5.15
CA ALA A 94 -0.76 -24.10 4.68
C ALA A 94 -1.13 -23.18 3.51
N GLU A 95 -1.84 -23.70 2.52
CA GLU A 95 -2.31 -22.91 1.37
C GLU A 95 -3.36 -21.86 1.76
N ALA A 96 -4.23 -22.15 2.73
CA ALA A 96 -5.19 -21.17 3.23
C ALA A 96 -4.46 -19.97 3.89
N PHE A 97 -3.53 -20.24 4.82
CA PHE A 97 -2.72 -19.18 5.44
C PHE A 97 -1.95 -18.36 4.42
N LYS A 98 -1.31 -19.01 3.46
CA LYS A 98 -0.55 -18.31 2.40
C LYS A 98 -1.43 -17.39 1.57
N ARG A 99 -2.62 -17.85 1.18
CA ARG A 99 -3.59 -17.03 0.42
C ARG A 99 -4.03 -15.84 1.23
N TYR A 100 -4.42 -16.03 2.50
CA TYR A 100 -4.85 -14.92 3.36
C TYR A 100 -3.73 -13.93 3.62
N ALA A 101 -2.47 -14.37 3.77
CA ALA A 101 -1.35 -13.45 3.87
C ALA A 101 -1.26 -12.45 2.69
N PHE A 102 -1.58 -12.87 1.47
CA PHE A 102 -1.64 -11.97 0.32
C PHE A 102 -2.88 -11.09 0.31
N GLU A 103 -4.01 -11.54 0.85
CA GLU A 103 -5.20 -10.71 1.04
C GLU A 103 -4.92 -9.59 2.07
N GLU A 104 -4.24 -9.92 3.20
CA GLU A 104 -3.82 -8.91 4.19
C GLU A 104 -2.78 -7.92 3.63
N ALA A 105 -1.89 -8.37 2.74
CA ALA A 105 -0.97 -7.47 2.05
C ALA A 105 -1.72 -6.42 1.19
N GLU A 106 -2.81 -6.81 0.53
CA GLU A 106 -3.69 -5.90 -0.23
C GLU A 106 -4.45 -4.94 0.70
N HIS A 107 -4.93 -5.40 1.87
CA HIS A 107 -5.55 -4.54 2.88
C HIS A 107 -4.54 -3.51 3.41
N CYS A 108 -3.36 -3.96 3.79
CA CYS A 108 -2.25 -3.10 4.22
C CYS A 108 -1.92 -2.03 3.17
N ALA A 109 -1.81 -2.41 1.88
CA ALA A 109 -1.55 -1.47 0.79
C ALA A 109 -2.65 -0.40 0.68
N LYS A 110 -3.93 -0.79 0.81
CA LYS A 110 -5.06 0.15 0.77
C LYS A 110 -5.02 1.13 1.93
N PHE A 111 -4.71 0.69 3.15
CA PHE A 111 -4.51 1.59 4.29
C PHE A 111 -3.33 2.55 4.06
N ALA A 112 -2.22 2.07 3.51
CA ALA A 112 -1.10 2.93 3.15
C ALA A 112 -1.48 4.02 2.14
N GLU A 113 -2.29 3.70 1.13
CA GLU A 113 -2.81 4.65 0.14
C GLU A 113 -3.78 5.66 0.75
N LEU A 114 -4.69 5.22 1.63
CA LEU A 114 -5.63 6.11 2.35
C LEU A 114 -4.88 7.11 3.20
N LEU A 115 -3.88 6.67 3.96
CA LEU A 115 -3.07 7.51 4.84
C LEU A 115 -2.11 8.42 4.04
N GLY A 116 -1.50 7.91 2.97
CA GLY A 116 -0.55 8.64 2.14
C GLY A 116 0.73 9.08 2.86
N GLU A 117 1.13 8.34 3.92
CA GLU A 117 2.30 8.66 4.75
C GLU A 117 3.56 7.92 4.30
N VAL A 118 3.39 6.73 3.70
CA VAL A 118 4.49 5.85 3.30
C VAL A 118 4.54 5.61 1.79
N VAL A 119 3.67 6.26 1.03
CA VAL A 119 3.59 6.18 -0.43
C VAL A 119 3.65 7.58 -1.02
N TRP A 120 4.56 7.79 -1.97
CA TRP A 120 4.78 9.04 -2.69
C TRP A 120 4.76 8.78 -4.20
N ASP A 121 5.22 9.76 -5.00
CA ASP A 121 5.51 9.52 -6.41
C ASP A 121 6.64 8.48 -6.58
N THR A 122 6.69 7.86 -7.75
CA THR A 122 7.63 6.74 -8.02
C THR A 122 9.10 7.12 -7.79
N LYS A 123 9.50 8.35 -8.16
CA LYS A 123 10.87 8.81 -7.95
C LYS A 123 11.21 8.87 -6.47
N THR A 124 10.36 9.51 -5.69
CA THR A 124 10.50 9.65 -4.24
C THR A 124 10.47 8.30 -3.54
N ASN A 125 9.58 7.38 -3.96
CA ASN A 125 9.53 6.02 -3.43
C ASN A 125 10.87 5.30 -3.64
N LEU A 126 11.44 5.34 -4.83
CA LEU A 126 12.74 4.72 -5.12
C LEU A 126 13.87 5.32 -4.28
N GLU A 127 13.95 6.66 -4.19
CA GLU A 127 14.96 7.35 -3.39
C GLU A 127 14.90 6.93 -1.91
N LYS A 128 13.70 6.96 -1.32
CA LYS A 128 13.51 6.59 0.08
C LYS A 128 13.79 5.10 0.33
N ARG A 129 13.38 4.22 -0.59
CA ARG A 129 13.62 2.78 -0.44
C ARG A 129 15.09 2.42 -0.57
N MET A 130 15.83 2.97 -1.53
CA MET A 130 17.28 2.74 -1.63
C MET A 130 17.99 3.02 -0.29
N MET A 131 17.68 4.17 0.32
CA MET A 131 18.28 4.56 1.60
C MET A 131 17.86 3.62 2.74
N ALA A 132 16.59 3.25 2.79
CA ALA A 132 16.06 2.36 3.83
C ALA A 132 16.65 0.95 3.72
N GLU A 133 16.76 0.39 2.52
CA GLU A 133 17.37 -0.93 2.30
C GLU A 133 18.86 -0.94 2.68
N SER A 134 19.60 0.13 2.38
CA SER A 134 20.99 0.28 2.80
C SER A 134 21.11 0.28 4.33
N GLY A 135 20.25 1.01 5.03
CA GLY A 135 20.20 1.01 6.50
C GLY A 135 19.81 -0.36 7.07
N ALA A 136 18.79 -1.01 6.50
CA ALA A 136 18.33 -2.33 6.90
C ALA A 136 19.41 -3.41 6.70
N CYS A 137 20.14 -3.34 5.60
CA CYS A 137 21.28 -4.22 5.35
C CYS A 137 22.35 -4.07 6.45
N ALA A 138 22.75 -2.84 6.75
CA ALA A 138 23.77 -2.57 7.78
C ALA A 138 23.32 -3.06 9.17
N ASP A 139 22.06 -2.83 9.54
CA ASP A 139 21.54 -3.25 10.84
C ASP A 139 21.42 -4.79 10.95
N LYS A 140 20.93 -5.45 9.91
CA LYS A 140 20.88 -6.93 9.86
C LYS A 140 22.29 -7.54 9.93
N MET A 141 23.29 -6.95 9.25
CA MET A 141 24.69 -7.40 9.37
C MET A 141 25.23 -7.26 10.81
N ARG A 142 24.87 -6.16 11.50
CA ARG A 142 25.22 -5.96 12.92
C ARG A 142 24.60 -7.06 13.80
N ILE A 143 23.33 -7.39 13.58
CA ILE A 143 22.63 -8.45 14.31
C ILE A 143 23.28 -9.81 14.03
N ALA A 144 23.54 -10.13 12.76
CA ALA A 144 24.18 -11.38 12.36
C ALA A 144 25.57 -11.55 13.00
N LYS A 145 26.40 -10.49 13.00
CA LYS A 145 27.72 -10.50 13.65
C LYS A 145 27.59 -10.81 15.14
N ARG A 146 26.68 -10.10 15.85
CA ARG A 146 26.44 -10.36 17.28
C ARG A 146 25.98 -11.81 17.54
N ALA A 147 25.09 -12.34 16.71
CA ALA A 147 24.63 -13.73 16.82
C ALA A 147 25.79 -14.71 16.70
N LYS A 148 26.73 -14.47 15.76
CA LYS A 148 27.91 -15.28 15.59
C LYS A 148 28.84 -15.23 16.81
N GLU A 149 29.07 -14.06 17.38
CA GLU A 149 29.89 -13.90 18.59
C GLU A 149 29.28 -14.63 19.80
N MET A 150 27.96 -14.84 19.81
CA MET A 150 27.24 -15.59 20.86
C MET A 150 27.02 -17.09 20.52
N ASN A 151 27.56 -17.59 19.42
CA ASN A 151 27.36 -18.96 18.92
C ASN A 151 25.89 -19.30 18.60
N TRP A 152 25.09 -18.33 18.17
CA TRP A 152 23.72 -18.51 17.70
C TRP A 152 23.69 -18.65 16.17
N ASP A 153 24.23 -19.75 15.67
CA ASP A 153 24.43 -19.93 14.23
C ASP A 153 23.15 -19.85 13.41
N ALA A 154 22.04 -20.43 13.89
CA ALA A 154 20.75 -20.35 13.19
C ALA A 154 20.23 -18.91 13.04
N ILE A 155 20.43 -18.06 14.04
CA ILE A 155 20.10 -16.63 13.95
C ILE A 155 21.03 -15.92 12.98
N HIS A 156 22.36 -16.19 13.13
CA HIS A 156 23.36 -15.63 12.23
C HIS A 156 23.03 -15.91 10.77
N ASP A 157 22.84 -17.18 10.41
CA ASP A 157 22.64 -17.60 9.03
C ASP A 157 21.37 -16.97 8.44
N THR A 158 20.28 -17.01 9.19
CA THR A 158 19.00 -16.45 8.76
C THR A 158 19.09 -14.93 8.53
N VAL A 159 19.63 -14.19 9.50
CA VAL A 159 19.68 -12.71 9.42
C VAL A 159 20.75 -12.25 8.42
N HIS A 160 21.85 -13.00 8.28
CA HIS A 160 22.87 -12.71 7.28
C HIS A 160 22.35 -12.85 5.84
N GLU A 161 21.56 -13.90 5.54
CA GLU A 161 20.90 -14.02 4.23
C GLU A 161 19.91 -12.88 3.98
N MET A 162 19.10 -12.50 4.99
CA MET A 162 18.23 -11.32 4.88
C MET A 162 19.02 -10.03 4.58
N ALA A 163 20.20 -9.85 5.20
CA ALA A 163 21.04 -8.68 4.91
C ALA A 163 21.52 -8.62 3.44
N LYS A 164 21.80 -9.78 2.84
CA LYS A 164 22.11 -9.86 1.41
C LYS A 164 20.92 -9.54 0.53
N ASP A 165 19.71 -9.94 0.95
CA ASP A 165 18.48 -9.57 0.25
C ASP A 165 18.26 -8.06 0.27
N GLU A 166 18.45 -7.38 1.42
CA GLU A 166 18.35 -5.93 1.50
C GLU A 166 19.35 -5.21 0.59
N ALA A 167 20.58 -5.72 0.51
CA ALA A 167 21.57 -5.16 -0.41
C ALA A 167 21.15 -5.32 -1.88
N ARG A 168 20.56 -6.46 -2.25
CA ARG A 168 20.03 -6.71 -3.59
C ARG A 168 18.81 -5.83 -3.89
N HIS A 169 17.91 -5.64 -2.92
CA HIS A 169 16.77 -4.74 -3.06
C HIS A 169 17.25 -3.29 -3.29
N GLY A 170 18.16 -2.80 -2.46
CA GLY A 170 18.71 -1.45 -2.58
C GLY A 170 19.38 -1.21 -3.92
N GLN A 171 20.21 -2.15 -4.39
CA GLN A 171 20.84 -2.07 -5.72
C GLN A 171 19.82 -2.14 -6.86
N GLY A 172 18.77 -2.93 -6.71
CA GLY A 172 17.66 -3.01 -7.68
C GLY A 172 16.93 -1.67 -7.80
N PHE A 173 16.58 -1.04 -6.68
CA PHE A 173 15.96 0.29 -6.67
C PHE A 173 16.89 1.36 -7.23
N GLU A 174 18.18 1.34 -6.92
CA GLU A 174 19.18 2.25 -7.48
C GLU A 174 19.28 2.11 -9.00
N GLY A 175 19.31 0.88 -9.51
CA GLY A 175 19.33 0.61 -10.94
C GLY A 175 18.10 1.17 -11.66
N LEU A 176 16.90 1.01 -11.07
CA LEU A 176 15.66 1.58 -11.59
C LEU A 176 15.66 3.11 -11.51
N PHE A 177 16.09 3.67 -10.39
CA PHE A 177 16.21 5.13 -10.23
C PHE A 177 17.14 5.73 -11.29
N ASN A 178 18.31 5.15 -11.48
CA ASN A 178 19.29 5.61 -12.47
C ASN A 178 18.72 5.52 -13.90
N ARG A 179 17.98 4.46 -14.22
CA ARG A 179 17.37 4.27 -15.54
C ARG A 179 16.32 5.32 -15.88
N TYR A 180 15.46 5.67 -14.94
CA TYR A 180 14.27 6.49 -15.22
C TYR A 180 14.41 7.94 -14.81
N PHE A 181 15.23 8.26 -13.82
CA PHE A 181 15.25 9.57 -13.17
C PHE A 181 16.62 10.25 -13.14
N LYS A 182 17.71 9.54 -13.44
CA LYS A 182 19.05 10.12 -13.54
C LYS A 182 19.38 10.28 -15.03
N LYS A 183 19.35 11.54 -15.50
CA LYS A 183 19.83 11.92 -16.83
C LYS A 183 21.30 12.21 -16.80
#